data_3531043e8024a6591a8d95536e3477e5
#
_entry.id   3531043e8024a6591a8d95536e3477e5
#
_cell.length_a   1.000
_cell.length_b   1.000
_cell.length_c   1.000
_cell.angle_alpha   90.00
_cell.angle_beta   90.00
_cell.angle_gamma   90.00
#
_symmetry.space_group_name_H-M   'P 1'
#
loop_
_entity.id
_entity.type
_entity.pdbx_description
1 polymer ?
#
loop_
_entity_poly.entity_id
_entity_poly.type
_entity_poly.pdbx_seq_one_letter_code
_entity_poly.pdbx_strand_id
1 'polypeptide(L)'
;MIHKIYGPPGTGKTHRLINRARAYVRIGTPLHKIGYFAFTRKAAKEARERMPIDEKKLEHFQTLHSFAYNTLGLNEENIMQPFHYEDLGKELGIRVKYSDKYNDEETHFLTCNDPYFQMIGRAINRDVGIREEFDRNEHDRKEIRWTTLKHIHDNFLKYKKNYKLYDF
;
A
#
# COMPACT_ATOMS: atom_id res chain seq x y z
N MET A 1 -1.36 -23.49 -10.27
CA MET A 1 -2.72 -23.26 -10.80
C MET A 1 -3.30 -22.03 -10.12
N ILE A 2 -3.80 -21.04 -10.88
CA ILE A 2 -4.42 -19.82 -10.36
C ILE A 2 -5.95 -20.00 -10.41
N HIS A 3 -6.62 -19.73 -9.28
CA HIS A 3 -8.09 -19.74 -9.21
C HIS A 3 -8.58 -18.32 -8.93
N LYS A 4 -9.48 -17.82 -9.78
CA LYS A 4 -10.11 -16.50 -9.62
C LYS A 4 -11.55 -16.69 -9.15
N ILE A 5 -11.96 -15.97 -8.10
CA ILE A 5 -13.31 -16.01 -7.54
C ILE A 5 -13.90 -14.61 -7.67
N TYR A 6 -14.92 -14.47 -8.50
CA TYR A 6 -15.64 -13.23 -8.75
C TYR A 6 -17.04 -13.28 -8.12
N GLY A 7 -17.60 -12.13 -7.83
CA GLY A 7 -18.95 -11.97 -7.36
C GLY A 7 -19.18 -10.66 -6.62
N PRO A 8 -20.41 -10.17 -6.51
CA PRO A 8 -20.75 -8.95 -5.76
C PRO A 8 -20.48 -9.11 -4.26
N PRO A 9 -20.53 -8.05 -3.45
CA PRO A 9 -20.49 -8.13 -2.00
C PRO A 9 -21.51 -9.13 -1.45
N GLY A 10 -21.19 -9.82 -0.35
CA GLY A 10 -22.10 -10.77 0.30
C GLY A 10 -22.16 -12.18 -0.32
N THR A 11 -21.51 -12.46 -1.45
CA THR A 11 -21.59 -13.78 -2.12
C THR A 11 -20.66 -14.85 -1.53
N GLY A 12 -20.09 -14.63 -0.36
CA GLY A 12 -19.28 -15.64 0.35
C GLY A 12 -17.86 -15.86 -0.22
N LYS A 13 -17.31 -14.93 -1.02
CA LYS A 13 -15.96 -15.05 -1.57
C LYS A 13 -14.90 -15.30 -0.48
N THR A 14 -14.92 -14.49 0.57
CA THR A 14 -14.01 -14.63 1.72
C THR A 14 -14.19 -15.97 2.42
N HIS A 15 -15.43 -16.40 2.63
CA HIS A 15 -15.73 -17.71 3.21
C HIS A 15 -15.12 -18.85 2.39
N ARG A 16 -15.26 -18.78 1.07
CA ARG A 16 -14.70 -19.78 0.13
C ARG A 16 -13.17 -19.82 0.19
N LEU A 17 -12.51 -18.66 0.27
CA LEU A 17 -11.04 -18.57 0.41
C LEU A 17 -10.56 -19.18 1.73
N ILE A 18 -11.21 -18.84 2.84
CA ILE A 18 -10.88 -19.39 4.17
C ILE A 18 -11.09 -20.90 4.21
N ASN A 19 -12.19 -21.41 3.64
CA ASN A 19 -12.42 -22.87 3.55
C ASN A 19 -11.36 -23.57 2.73
N ARG A 20 -10.83 -22.91 1.71
CA ARG A 20 -9.71 -23.46 0.93
C ARG A 20 -8.43 -23.52 1.76
N ALA A 21 -8.11 -22.46 2.54
CA ALA A 21 -6.99 -22.49 3.46
C ALA A 21 -7.14 -23.62 4.51
N ARG A 22 -8.33 -23.78 5.08
CA ARG A 22 -8.65 -24.89 6.00
C ARG A 22 -8.43 -26.26 5.35
N ALA A 23 -8.80 -26.43 4.08
CA ALA A 23 -8.62 -27.67 3.36
C ALA A 23 -7.12 -28.01 3.22
N TYR A 24 -6.26 -27.03 2.89
CA TYR A 24 -4.82 -27.24 2.86
C TYR A 24 -4.24 -27.64 4.22
N VAL A 25 -4.71 -27.05 5.30
CA VAL A 25 -4.31 -27.43 6.65
C VAL A 25 -4.70 -28.89 6.94
N ARG A 26 -5.93 -29.29 6.59
CA ARG A 26 -6.43 -30.66 6.84
C ARG A 26 -5.62 -31.74 6.11
N ILE A 27 -5.09 -31.43 4.93
CA ILE A 27 -4.24 -32.37 4.18
C ILE A 27 -2.76 -32.32 4.60
N GLY A 28 -2.45 -31.61 5.69
CA GLY A 28 -1.11 -31.58 6.27
C GLY A 28 -0.15 -30.57 5.62
N THR A 29 -0.64 -29.60 4.84
CA THR A 29 0.22 -28.54 4.30
C THR A 29 0.79 -27.70 5.46
N PRO A 30 2.12 -27.54 5.55
CA PRO A 30 2.75 -26.73 6.60
C PRO A 30 2.25 -25.29 6.61
N LEU A 31 1.98 -24.71 7.79
CA LEU A 31 1.38 -23.38 7.93
C LEU A 31 2.21 -22.28 7.28
N HIS A 32 3.54 -22.36 7.33
CA HIS A 32 4.43 -21.41 6.68
C HIS A 32 4.34 -21.40 5.14
N LYS A 33 3.66 -22.38 4.55
CA LYS A 33 3.37 -22.45 3.10
C LYS A 33 1.97 -21.96 2.75
N ILE A 34 1.19 -21.55 3.74
CA ILE A 34 -0.18 -21.06 3.55
C ILE A 34 -0.22 -19.58 3.92
N GLY A 35 -0.40 -18.72 2.92
CA GLY A 35 -0.61 -17.29 3.12
C GLY A 35 -2.06 -16.89 2.82
N TYR A 36 -2.57 -15.95 3.61
CA TYR A 36 -3.82 -15.25 3.35
C TYR A 36 -3.55 -13.76 3.44
N PHE A 37 -3.67 -13.07 2.31
CA PHE A 37 -3.39 -11.65 2.22
C PHE A 37 -4.68 -10.87 1.99
N ALA A 38 -4.92 -9.90 2.85
CA ALA A 38 -6.07 -9.02 2.77
C ALA A 38 -5.62 -7.57 2.49
N PHE A 39 -6.56 -6.74 2.05
CA PHE A 39 -6.31 -5.33 1.86
C PHE A 39 -6.33 -4.56 3.20
N THR A 40 -7.22 -4.95 4.12
CA THR A 40 -7.38 -4.29 5.42
C THR A 40 -6.93 -5.17 6.58
N ARG A 41 -6.49 -4.54 7.69
CA ARG A 41 -6.12 -5.23 8.94
C ARG A 41 -7.32 -6.02 9.51
N LYS A 42 -8.52 -5.45 9.43
CA LYS A 42 -9.76 -6.09 9.89
C LYS A 42 -10.05 -7.38 9.12
N ALA A 43 -9.95 -7.34 7.79
CA ALA A 43 -10.16 -8.54 6.97
C ALA A 43 -9.10 -9.63 7.23
N ALA A 44 -7.85 -9.25 7.48
CA ALA A 44 -6.81 -10.19 7.86
C ALA A 44 -7.06 -10.82 9.25
N LYS A 45 -7.48 -10.00 10.22
CA LYS A 45 -7.86 -10.44 11.57
C LYS A 45 -9.05 -11.41 11.52
N GLU A 46 -10.12 -11.04 10.83
CA GLU A 46 -11.30 -11.88 10.64
C GLU A 46 -10.93 -13.24 10.01
N ALA A 47 -10.00 -13.26 9.06
CA ALA A 47 -9.53 -14.49 8.47
C ALA A 47 -8.79 -15.38 9.48
N ARG A 48 -7.95 -14.80 10.36
CA ARG A 48 -7.27 -15.54 11.44
C ARG A 48 -8.27 -16.14 12.42
N GLU A 49 -9.20 -15.32 12.93
CA GLU A 49 -10.24 -15.75 13.89
C GLU A 49 -11.10 -16.89 13.35
N ARG A 50 -11.30 -16.95 12.05
CA ARG A 50 -12.09 -18.02 11.40
C ARG A 50 -11.29 -19.31 11.18
N MET A 51 -9.98 -19.32 11.37
CA MET A 51 -9.19 -20.55 11.26
C MET A 51 -9.28 -21.38 12.55
N PRO A 52 -9.35 -22.71 12.48
CA PRO A 52 -9.37 -23.59 13.65
C PRO A 52 -7.95 -23.84 14.19
N ILE A 53 -7.14 -22.78 14.29
CA ILE A 53 -5.72 -22.81 14.63
C ILE A 53 -5.43 -21.57 15.46
N ASP A 54 -4.52 -21.70 16.43
CA ASP A 54 -4.03 -20.55 17.20
C ASP A 54 -3.52 -19.45 16.25
N GLU A 55 -4.03 -18.23 16.41
CA GLU A 55 -3.70 -17.08 15.58
C GLU A 55 -2.18 -16.79 15.54
N LYS A 56 -1.47 -17.09 16.63
CA LYS A 56 -0.02 -16.91 16.72
C LYS A 56 0.76 -17.76 15.71
N LYS A 57 0.16 -18.84 15.23
CA LYS A 57 0.76 -19.74 14.23
C LYS A 57 0.43 -19.33 12.79
N LEU A 58 -0.43 -18.33 12.59
CA LEU A 58 -0.89 -17.85 11.29
C LEU A 58 -0.10 -16.61 10.85
N GLU A 59 1.22 -16.68 10.84
CA GLU A 59 2.14 -15.57 10.53
C GLU A 59 1.87 -14.91 9.18
N HIS A 60 1.44 -15.69 8.18
CA HIS A 60 1.18 -15.20 6.83
C HIS A 60 -0.30 -14.86 6.57
N PHE A 61 -1.11 -14.76 7.63
CA PHE A 61 -2.48 -14.22 7.55
C PHE A 61 -2.45 -12.73 7.91
N GLN A 62 -2.14 -11.89 6.94
CA GLN A 62 -1.84 -10.47 7.18
C GLN A 62 -2.20 -9.60 5.97
N THR A 63 -1.99 -8.28 6.07
CA THR A 63 -2.12 -7.41 4.89
C THR A 63 -0.91 -7.55 3.98
N LEU A 64 -1.08 -7.22 2.69
CA LEU A 64 0.05 -7.19 1.75
C LEU A 64 1.14 -6.21 2.20
N HIS A 65 0.76 -5.06 2.77
CA HIS A 65 1.72 -4.09 3.33
C HIS A 65 2.53 -4.69 4.49
N SER A 66 1.86 -5.36 5.44
CA SER A 66 2.56 -6.02 6.56
C SER A 66 3.50 -7.12 6.07
N PHE A 67 3.09 -7.87 5.05
CA PHE A 67 3.94 -8.89 4.44
C PHE A 67 5.18 -8.28 3.77
N ALA A 68 5.00 -7.24 2.96
CA ALA A 68 6.10 -6.54 2.31
C ALA A 68 7.07 -5.93 3.35
N TYR A 69 6.52 -5.25 4.37
CA TYR A 69 7.28 -4.65 5.46
C TYR A 69 8.17 -5.67 6.17
N ASN A 70 7.58 -6.80 6.58
CA ASN A 70 8.31 -7.87 7.27
C ASN A 70 9.35 -8.56 6.36
N THR A 71 8.97 -8.81 5.10
CA THR A 71 9.86 -9.50 4.13
C THR A 71 11.07 -8.65 3.76
N LEU A 72 10.91 -7.33 3.68
CA LEU A 72 11.97 -6.38 3.40
C LEU A 72 12.79 -6.01 4.65
N GLY A 73 12.39 -6.46 5.84
CA GLY A 73 13.06 -6.12 7.10
C GLY A 73 13.05 -4.62 7.39
N LEU A 74 11.95 -3.92 7.02
CA LEU A 74 11.82 -2.48 7.21
C LEU A 74 11.47 -2.15 8.67
N ASN A 75 11.94 -0.99 9.14
CA ASN A 75 11.56 -0.36 10.39
C ASN A 75 10.74 0.91 10.09
N GLU A 76 10.07 1.45 11.10
CA GLU A 76 9.31 2.71 10.96
C GLU A 76 10.16 3.87 10.42
N GLU A 77 11.44 3.91 10.78
CA GLU A 77 12.42 4.89 10.32
C GLU A 77 12.68 4.81 8.80
N ASN A 78 12.38 3.66 8.18
CA ASN A 78 12.54 3.47 6.75
C ASN A 78 11.29 3.86 5.95
N ILE A 79 10.22 4.28 6.61
CA ILE A 79 8.95 4.60 5.95
C ILE A 79 8.79 6.11 5.85
N MET A 80 8.41 6.59 4.66
CA MET A 80 8.05 7.98 4.45
C MET A 80 6.89 8.38 5.38
N GLN A 81 7.17 9.35 6.26
CA GLN A 81 6.20 9.92 7.17
C GLN A 81 5.74 11.31 6.66
N PRO A 82 4.62 11.85 7.12
CA PRO A 82 4.13 13.18 6.73
C PRO A 82 5.21 14.27 6.78
N PHE A 83 6.02 14.29 7.83
CA PHE A 83 7.05 15.30 8.00
C PHE A 83 8.16 15.24 6.94
N HIS A 84 8.47 14.06 6.38
CA HIS A 84 9.44 13.94 5.27
C HIS A 84 8.96 14.67 4.01
N TYR A 85 7.65 14.60 3.71
CA TYR A 85 7.08 15.31 2.57
C TYR A 85 7.05 16.82 2.83
N GLU A 86 6.79 17.23 4.06
CA GLU A 86 6.83 18.64 4.44
C GLU A 86 8.24 19.20 4.33
N ASP A 87 9.26 18.46 4.77
CA ASP A 87 10.65 18.86 4.69
C ASP A 87 11.13 18.94 3.24
N LEU A 88 10.82 17.93 2.44
CA LEU A 88 11.08 17.97 1.00
C LEU A 88 10.34 19.15 0.33
N GLY A 89 9.10 19.42 0.74
CA GLY A 89 8.34 20.57 0.27
C GLY A 89 9.03 21.89 0.58
N LYS A 90 9.56 22.07 1.79
CA LYS A 90 10.33 23.27 2.20
C LYS A 90 11.58 23.43 1.32
N GLU A 91 12.33 22.34 1.09
CA GLU A 91 13.52 22.37 0.22
C GLU A 91 13.19 22.79 -1.22
N LEU A 92 12.02 22.39 -1.71
CA LEU A 92 11.54 22.68 -3.08
C LEU A 92 10.75 24.00 -3.19
N GLY A 93 10.55 24.73 -2.08
CA GLY A 93 9.74 25.94 -2.05
C GLY A 93 8.24 25.67 -2.28
N ILE A 94 7.76 24.46 -1.98
CA ILE A 94 6.38 24.02 -2.15
C ILE A 94 5.73 23.86 -0.77
N ARG A 95 4.51 24.37 -0.63
CA ARG A 95 3.73 24.21 0.59
C ARG A 95 2.96 22.89 0.57
N VAL A 96 3.56 21.83 1.09
CA VAL A 96 2.92 20.52 1.24
C VAL A 96 2.20 20.44 2.57
N LYS A 97 0.93 20.09 2.56
CA LYS A 97 0.16 19.75 3.76
C LYS A 97 -0.33 18.33 3.65
N TYR A 98 0.05 17.51 4.60
CA TYR A 98 -0.54 16.19 4.80
C TYR A 98 -1.65 16.33 5.85
N SER A 99 -2.82 15.84 5.52
CA SER A 99 -3.88 15.64 6.51
C SER A 99 -3.97 14.14 6.80
N ASP A 100 -3.73 13.77 8.04
CA ASP A 100 -4.17 12.48 8.56
C ASP A 100 -5.70 12.52 8.61
N LYS A 101 -6.35 12.10 7.55
CA LYS A 101 -7.75 11.74 7.66
C LYS A 101 -7.80 10.34 8.25
N TYR A 102 -7.89 10.29 9.57
CA TYR A 102 -8.35 9.11 10.28
C TYR A 102 -9.80 8.85 9.84
N ASN A 103 -9.98 8.09 8.78
CA ASN A 103 -11.24 7.42 8.55
C ASN A 103 -11.10 6.05 9.20
N ASP A 104 -11.79 5.89 10.34
CA ASP A 104 -12.00 4.62 11.06
C ASP A 104 -10.86 3.61 10.94
N GLU A 105 -10.38 3.14 12.04
CA GLU A 105 -9.41 2.09 12.41
C GLU A 105 -8.77 1.18 11.31
N GLU A 106 -9.11 1.33 10.03
CA GLU A 106 -8.85 0.33 9.00
C GLU A 106 -7.80 0.69 7.94
N THR A 107 -7.57 1.98 7.63
CA THR A 107 -6.59 2.35 6.59
C THR A 107 -6.01 3.73 6.85
N HIS A 108 -4.69 3.79 7.08
CA HIS A 108 -3.93 5.03 7.04
C HIS A 108 -3.67 5.40 5.57
N PHE A 109 -4.50 6.27 5.00
CA PHE A 109 -4.17 6.93 3.75
C PHE A 109 -3.59 8.31 4.07
N LEU A 110 -2.32 8.49 3.78
CA LEU A 110 -1.72 9.81 3.73
C LEU A 110 -2.30 10.55 2.53
N THR A 111 -3.18 11.51 2.77
CA THR A 111 -3.70 12.37 1.71
C THR A 111 -2.86 13.62 1.62
N CYS A 112 -2.08 13.74 0.55
CA CYS A 112 -1.38 14.97 0.21
C CYS A 112 -2.31 15.89 -0.58
N ASN A 113 -2.38 17.17 -0.21
CA ASN A 113 -3.18 18.16 -0.94
C ASN A 113 -2.45 18.75 -2.15
N ASP A 114 -1.16 18.46 -2.31
CA ASP A 114 -0.37 18.99 -3.41
C ASP A 114 -0.58 18.14 -4.69
N PRO A 115 -0.94 18.75 -5.83
CA PRO A 115 -1.27 18.02 -7.06
C PRO A 115 -0.06 17.29 -7.66
N TYR A 116 1.16 17.79 -7.47
CA TYR A 116 2.37 17.13 -7.95
C TYR A 116 2.64 15.83 -7.20
N PHE A 117 2.57 15.85 -5.86
CA PHE A 117 2.74 14.64 -5.05
C PHE A 117 1.59 13.66 -5.25
N GLN A 118 0.36 14.12 -5.49
CA GLN A 118 -0.75 13.23 -5.87
C GLN A 118 -0.48 12.50 -7.18
N MET A 119 0.08 13.19 -8.18
CA MET A 119 0.43 12.57 -9.46
C MET A 119 1.58 11.58 -9.29
N ILE A 120 2.59 11.90 -8.50
CA ILE A 120 3.69 10.97 -8.17
C ILE A 120 3.14 9.71 -7.48
N GLY A 121 2.28 9.86 -6.48
CA GLY A 121 1.65 8.74 -5.80
C GLY A 121 0.80 7.87 -6.74
N ARG A 122 0.06 8.47 -7.69
CA ARG A 122 -0.70 7.71 -8.69
C ARG A 122 0.22 6.93 -9.64
N ALA A 123 1.34 7.52 -10.07
CA ALA A 123 2.32 6.83 -10.91
C ALA A 123 2.90 5.60 -10.20
N ILE A 124 3.28 5.76 -8.92
CA ILE A 124 3.79 4.67 -8.09
C ILE A 124 2.73 3.56 -7.91
N ASN A 125 1.50 3.92 -7.53
CA ASN A 125 0.42 2.96 -7.31
C ASN A 125 -0.01 2.19 -8.58
N ARG A 126 0.23 2.76 -9.75
CA ARG A 126 -0.05 2.13 -11.05
C ARG A 126 1.15 1.40 -11.64
N ASP A 127 2.30 1.49 -11.00
CA ASP A 127 3.57 0.96 -11.49
C ASP A 127 3.88 1.45 -12.92
N VAL A 128 3.73 2.78 -13.15
CA VAL A 128 4.01 3.43 -14.43
C VAL A 128 5.01 4.57 -14.25
N GLY A 129 5.68 4.95 -15.35
CA GLY A 129 6.57 6.10 -15.34
C GLY A 129 5.81 7.42 -15.13
N ILE A 130 6.43 8.39 -14.43
CA ILE A 130 5.80 9.69 -14.15
C ILE A 130 5.39 10.43 -15.42
N ARG A 131 6.10 10.24 -16.53
CA ARG A 131 5.73 10.81 -17.83
C ARG A 131 4.46 10.20 -18.37
N GLU A 132 4.33 8.89 -18.28
CA GLU A 132 3.14 8.16 -18.73
C GLU A 132 1.91 8.58 -17.92
N GLU A 133 2.04 8.70 -16.60
CA GLU A 133 0.96 9.17 -15.73
C GLU A 133 0.55 10.61 -16.06
N PHE A 134 1.52 11.49 -16.30
CA PHE A 134 1.27 12.86 -16.74
C PHE A 134 0.53 12.93 -18.08
N ASP A 135 0.94 12.11 -19.06
CA ASP A 135 0.35 12.10 -20.40
C ASP A 135 -1.07 11.53 -20.42
N ARG A 136 -1.40 10.62 -19.50
CA ARG A 136 -2.74 10.03 -19.32
C ARG A 136 -3.77 11.01 -18.75
N ASN A 137 -3.35 11.99 -17.94
CA ASN A 137 -4.24 12.86 -17.19
C ASN A 137 -4.33 14.25 -17.82
N GLU A 138 -5.09 14.37 -18.91
CA GLU A 138 -5.29 15.65 -19.63
C GLU A 138 -5.89 16.75 -18.74
N HIS A 139 -6.76 16.38 -17.79
CA HIS A 139 -7.39 17.34 -16.88
C HIS A 139 -6.37 18.01 -15.97
N ASP A 140 -5.46 17.23 -15.39
CA ASP A 140 -4.45 17.70 -14.45
C ASP A 140 -3.36 18.55 -15.13
N ARG A 141 -3.18 18.40 -16.46
CA ARG A 141 -2.20 19.20 -17.24
C ARG A 141 -2.49 20.70 -17.24
N LYS A 142 -3.70 21.11 -16.92
CA LYS A 142 -4.05 22.54 -16.80
C LYS A 142 -3.41 23.18 -15.58
N GLU A 143 -3.19 22.40 -14.53
CA GLU A 143 -2.66 22.87 -13.24
C GLU A 143 -1.21 22.44 -12.99
N ILE A 144 -0.77 21.33 -13.63
CA ILE A 144 0.54 20.73 -13.43
C ILE A 144 1.44 21.01 -14.64
N ARG A 145 2.57 21.67 -14.40
CA ARG A 145 3.61 21.87 -15.42
C ARG A 145 4.58 20.69 -15.41
N TRP A 146 4.82 20.11 -16.59
CA TRP A 146 5.73 18.97 -16.73
C TRP A 146 7.14 19.21 -16.15
N THR A 147 7.74 20.37 -16.43
CA THR A 147 9.08 20.69 -15.93
C THR A 147 9.16 20.72 -14.42
N THR A 148 8.14 21.28 -13.77
CA THR A 148 8.00 21.32 -12.31
C THR A 148 7.76 19.94 -11.75
N LEU A 149 6.85 19.17 -12.33
CA LEU A 149 6.57 17.79 -11.92
C LEU A 149 7.83 16.93 -11.99
N LYS A 150 8.56 17.00 -13.10
CA LYS A 150 9.82 16.26 -13.28
C LYS A 150 10.84 16.65 -12.21
N HIS A 151 11.00 17.94 -11.96
CA HIS A 151 11.92 18.43 -10.93
C HIS A 151 11.57 17.92 -9.53
N ILE A 152 10.29 17.99 -9.15
CA ILE A 152 9.80 17.48 -7.85
C ILE A 152 10.01 15.97 -7.77
N HIS A 153 9.63 15.23 -8.80
CA HIS A 153 9.79 13.77 -8.84
C HIS A 153 11.25 13.35 -8.72
N ASP A 154 12.17 13.98 -9.46
CA ASP A 154 13.58 13.65 -9.41
C ASP A 154 14.18 13.92 -8.00
N ASN A 155 13.78 15.01 -7.35
CA ASN A 155 14.21 15.31 -5.98
C ASN A 155 13.55 14.38 -4.95
N PHE A 156 12.29 14.00 -5.14
CA PHE A 156 11.61 13.00 -4.31
C PHE A 156 12.35 11.65 -4.34
N LEU A 157 12.75 11.18 -5.51
CA LEU A 157 13.53 9.94 -5.63
C LEU A 157 14.91 10.05 -4.99
N LYS A 158 15.60 11.20 -5.16
CA LYS A 158 16.88 11.47 -4.48
C LYS A 158 16.74 11.49 -2.97
N TYR A 159 15.72 12.17 -2.45
CA TYR A 159 15.42 12.24 -1.03
C TYR A 159 15.22 10.85 -0.45
N LYS A 160 14.33 10.05 -1.05
CA LYS A 160 14.11 8.66 -0.63
C LYS A 160 15.39 7.84 -0.62
N LYS A 161 16.20 7.96 -1.66
CA LYS A 161 17.48 7.24 -1.75
C LYS A 161 18.48 7.67 -0.67
N ASN A 162 18.61 8.97 -0.43
CA ASN A 162 19.55 9.52 0.55
C ASN A 162 19.21 9.10 1.98
N TYR A 163 17.93 9.09 2.33
CA TYR A 163 17.44 8.72 3.65
C TYR A 163 17.01 7.25 3.77
N LYS A 164 17.19 6.44 2.71
CA LYS A 164 16.78 5.02 2.65
C LYS A 164 15.31 4.83 3.01
N LEU A 165 14.44 5.66 2.45
CA LEU A 165 13.01 5.69 2.72
C LEU A 165 12.22 4.93 1.64
N TYR A 166 11.15 4.31 2.10
CA TYR A 166 10.15 3.64 1.28
C TYR A 166 8.79 4.32 1.50
N ASP A 167 7.98 4.39 0.47
CA ASP A 167 6.58 4.80 0.50
C ASP A 167 5.68 3.61 0.18
N PHE A 168 4.48 3.61 0.76
CA PHE A 168 3.47 2.58 0.57
C PHE A 168 2.17 3.19 0.05
#